data_89c12706e51f27992ba9712042f6dc9d
#
_entry.id   89c12706e51f27992ba9712042f6dc9d
#
_cell.length_a   1.000
_cell.length_b   1.000
_cell.length_c   1.000
_cell.angle_alpha   90.00
_cell.angle_beta   90.00
_cell.angle_gamma   90.00
#
_symmetry.space_group_name_H-M   'P 1'
#
loop_
_entity.id
_entity.type
_entity.pdbx_description
1 polymer ?
#
loop_
_entity_poly.entity_id
_entity_poly.type
_entity_poly.pdbx_seq_one_letter_code
_entity_poly.pdbx_strand_id
1 'polypeptide(L)'
;MRLPFLAALATVLFAAAAPHALKNLTPAERQAYVQRGRIWRQVDVPSMDVRRGPTIKGAFAPMQDVTCRYDDRKMSGTTPKFACLIPPSDVVKVRYRPWNGKVYAAVAGTRLFWALGFATDAEYPVRVTCLDCPEDPWSKKEPRLPQVVFERAVIERHPDVEVAVAGQESQLGWNELKLVDPAQGGSSPAELDGAKLLAAFVQHTDNKALNQHLGCDRDAVHKDDAGNETCEAPLLVVADLGNTFGHGSWLHARTVGSANYHQWSTHPIWKDPARCQAELPANFTHPTLKHPVISEAGRKFLADLLVQLTEDQIRGIFEVSDMPDRGWRKEEDRDRNGTLDQWVAAFHARRDEIVGHTCPP
;
A
#
# COMPACT_ATOMS: atom_id res chain seq x y z
N MET A 1 -58.84 -29.53 24.02
CA MET A 1 -57.59 -30.05 23.41
C MET A 1 -57.00 -28.92 22.52
N ARG A 2 -55.97 -28.26 22.97
CA ARG A 2 -55.24 -27.20 22.19
C ARG A 2 -53.84 -27.76 21.88
N LEU A 3 -53.55 -27.93 20.59
CA LEU A 3 -52.20 -28.29 20.11
C LEU A 3 -51.32 -27.03 20.12
N PRO A 4 -50.06 -27.12 20.55
CA PRO A 4 -49.09 -26.03 20.39
C PRO A 4 -48.46 -26.07 19.01
N PHE A 5 -48.44 -24.94 18.34
CA PHE A 5 -47.67 -24.68 17.12
C PHE A 5 -46.17 -24.56 17.51
N LEU A 6 -45.37 -25.50 17.08
CA LEU A 6 -43.92 -25.40 17.11
C LEU A 6 -43.46 -24.56 15.90
N ALA A 7 -43.03 -23.33 16.14
CA ALA A 7 -42.34 -22.53 15.15
C ALA A 7 -40.88 -23.00 15.04
N ALA A 8 -40.52 -23.63 13.95
CA ALA A 8 -39.13 -23.98 13.63
C ALA A 8 -38.38 -22.71 13.20
N LEU A 9 -37.47 -22.23 14.05
CA LEU A 9 -36.50 -21.20 13.69
C LEU A 9 -35.45 -21.81 12.75
N ALA A 10 -35.55 -21.50 11.47
CA ALA A 10 -34.50 -21.83 10.49
C ALA A 10 -33.32 -20.86 10.71
N THR A 11 -32.28 -21.33 11.34
CA THR A 11 -30.99 -20.62 11.45
C THR A 11 -30.31 -20.68 10.08
N VAL A 12 -30.37 -19.59 9.32
CA VAL A 12 -29.60 -19.42 8.10
C VAL A 12 -28.15 -19.14 8.52
N LEU A 13 -27.32 -20.16 8.45
CA LEU A 13 -25.87 -20.05 8.56
C LEU A 13 -25.35 -19.33 7.29
N PHE A 14 -25.10 -18.03 7.39
CA PHE A 14 -24.29 -17.35 6.38
C PHE A 14 -22.83 -17.80 6.58
N ALA A 15 -22.39 -18.71 5.73
CA ALA A 15 -20.96 -19.00 5.60
C ALA A 15 -20.29 -17.73 5.10
N ALA A 16 -19.40 -17.16 5.93
CA ALA A 16 -18.50 -16.09 5.51
C ALA A 16 -17.65 -16.62 4.35
N ALA A 17 -17.79 -16.03 3.18
CA ALA A 17 -16.92 -16.34 2.06
C ALA A 17 -15.48 -15.95 2.44
N ALA A 18 -14.60 -16.94 2.54
CA ALA A 18 -13.16 -16.73 2.58
C ALA A 18 -12.76 -15.86 1.37
N PRO A 19 -11.69 -15.05 1.45
CA PRO A 19 -11.20 -14.35 0.29
C PRO A 19 -11.02 -15.37 -0.84
N HIS A 20 -11.63 -15.13 -1.99
CA HIS A 20 -11.49 -15.99 -3.15
C HIS A 20 -10.04 -15.91 -3.62
N ALA A 21 -9.24 -16.91 -3.26
CA ALA A 21 -7.98 -17.14 -3.94
C ALA A 21 -8.31 -17.78 -5.30
N LEU A 22 -7.81 -17.20 -6.39
CA LEU A 22 -7.70 -17.92 -7.65
C LEU A 22 -6.92 -19.21 -7.38
N LYS A 23 -7.25 -20.28 -8.12
CA LYS A 23 -6.56 -21.57 -8.06
C LYS A 23 -5.06 -21.40 -7.82
N ASN A 24 -4.48 -22.21 -6.94
CA ASN A 24 -3.03 -22.26 -6.76
C ASN A 24 -2.33 -22.46 -8.10
N LEU A 25 -1.60 -21.44 -8.57
CA LEU A 25 -0.88 -21.49 -9.84
C LEU A 25 0.36 -22.36 -9.72
N THR A 26 0.65 -23.13 -10.77
CA THR A 26 1.98 -23.72 -10.95
C THR A 26 3.01 -22.63 -11.27
N PRO A 27 4.32 -22.88 -11.15
CA PRO A 27 5.35 -21.91 -11.52
C PRO A 27 5.25 -21.41 -12.97
N ALA A 28 4.85 -22.27 -13.92
CA ALA A 28 4.65 -21.90 -15.31
C ALA A 28 3.43 -20.98 -15.51
N GLU A 29 2.31 -21.30 -14.86
CA GLU A 29 1.12 -20.46 -14.85
C GLU A 29 1.41 -19.10 -14.21
N ARG A 30 2.16 -19.07 -13.07
CA ARG A 30 2.60 -17.83 -12.44
C ARG A 30 3.44 -16.98 -13.40
N GLN A 31 4.38 -17.59 -14.11
CA GLN A 31 5.19 -16.85 -15.10
C GLN A 31 4.32 -16.23 -16.19
N ALA A 32 3.34 -16.97 -16.73
CA ALA A 32 2.39 -16.45 -17.71
C ALA A 32 1.53 -15.31 -17.15
N TYR A 33 1.19 -15.34 -15.83
CA TYR A 33 0.52 -14.25 -15.17
C TYR A 33 1.41 -13.01 -15.10
N VAL A 34 2.68 -13.14 -14.69
CA VAL A 34 3.62 -12.02 -14.62
C VAL A 34 3.85 -11.42 -16.02
N GLN A 35 3.95 -12.25 -17.06
CA GLN A 35 4.12 -11.78 -18.45
C GLN A 35 2.97 -10.87 -18.90
N ARG A 36 1.73 -11.18 -18.51
CA ARG A 36 0.53 -10.39 -18.81
C ARG A 36 0.24 -9.32 -17.77
N GLY A 37 1.07 -9.22 -16.73
CA GLY A 37 0.83 -8.38 -15.57
C GLY A 37 0.81 -6.88 -15.90
N ARG A 38 -0.17 -6.18 -15.35
CA ARG A 38 -0.31 -4.73 -15.46
C ARG A 38 0.01 -4.09 -14.13
N ILE A 39 0.97 -3.15 -14.12
CA ILE A 39 1.31 -2.36 -12.93
C ILE A 39 0.55 -1.03 -12.90
N TRP A 40 0.06 -0.61 -14.05
CA TRP A 40 -0.63 0.65 -14.24
C TRP A 40 -1.91 0.46 -15.09
N ARG A 41 -2.88 1.32 -14.85
CA ARG A 41 -4.08 1.49 -15.66
C ARG A 41 -4.42 2.96 -15.80
N GLN A 42 -4.97 3.33 -16.94
CA GLN A 42 -5.36 4.71 -17.19
C GLN A 42 -6.44 5.18 -16.22
N VAL A 43 -6.21 6.34 -15.64
CA VAL A 43 -7.16 7.04 -14.76
C VAL A 43 -7.25 8.51 -15.16
N ASP A 44 -8.33 9.17 -14.82
CA ASP A 44 -8.44 10.63 -14.87
C ASP A 44 -7.88 11.22 -13.58
N VAL A 45 -6.57 11.48 -13.55
CA VAL A 45 -5.85 11.94 -12.37
C VAL A 45 -6.51 13.15 -11.70
N PRO A 46 -6.92 14.22 -12.43
CA PRO A 46 -7.57 15.36 -11.80
C PRO A 46 -8.90 15.07 -11.11
N SER A 47 -9.59 13.99 -11.50
CA SER A 47 -10.89 13.60 -10.89
C SER A 47 -10.75 12.72 -9.65
N MET A 48 -9.53 12.26 -9.31
CA MET A 48 -9.31 11.35 -8.20
C MET A 48 -9.48 12.04 -6.85
N ASP A 49 -10.42 11.57 -6.02
CA ASP A 49 -10.62 12.07 -4.66
C ASP A 49 -9.61 11.44 -3.68
N VAL A 50 -8.43 12.05 -3.59
CA VAL A 50 -7.32 11.56 -2.76
C VAL A 50 -7.65 11.59 -1.26
N ARG A 51 -8.54 12.49 -0.81
CA ARG A 51 -8.95 12.54 0.61
C ARG A 51 -9.79 11.34 0.95
N ARG A 52 -10.79 11.02 0.13
CA ARG A 52 -11.63 9.83 0.30
C ARG A 52 -10.85 8.54 0.04
N GLY A 53 -10.11 8.49 -1.06
CA GLY A 53 -9.35 7.34 -1.52
C GLY A 53 -10.18 6.25 -2.22
N PRO A 54 -9.59 5.08 -2.50
CA PRO A 54 -10.25 4.01 -3.26
C PRO A 54 -11.57 3.57 -2.63
N THR A 55 -12.60 3.37 -3.45
CA THR A 55 -13.92 2.87 -3.03
C THR A 55 -14.05 1.38 -3.35
N ILE A 56 -13.18 0.57 -2.76
CA ILE A 56 -13.20 -0.89 -2.89
C ILE A 56 -14.10 -1.51 -1.81
N LYS A 57 -14.35 -2.82 -1.91
CA LYS A 57 -15.13 -3.55 -0.90
C LYS A 57 -14.49 -3.42 0.48
N GLY A 58 -15.28 -3.02 1.47
CA GLY A 58 -14.82 -2.81 2.85
C GLY A 58 -14.00 -1.52 3.04
N ALA A 59 -14.06 -0.57 2.10
CA ALA A 59 -13.48 0.76 2.24
C ALA A 59 -14.05 1.51 3.45
N PHE A 60 -13.24 2.40 4.02
CA PHE A 60 -13.64 3.29 5.11
C PHE A 60 -13.57 4.75 4.67
N ALA A 61 -14.46 5.57 5.22
CA ALA A 61 -14.27 7.01 5.12
C ALA A 61 -13.06 7.45 5.97
N PRO A 62 -12.37 8.55 5.62
CA PRO A 62 -11.28 9.08 6.44
C PRO A 62 -11.75 9.34 7.87
N MET A 63 -10.96 8.87 8.84
CA MET A 63 -11.23 8.98 10.28
C MET A 63 -12.57 8.39 10.74
N GLN A 64 -13.12 7.45 9.96
CA GLN A 64 -14.33 6.72 10.37
C GLN A 64 -14.11 5.99 11.69
N ASP A 65 -15.11 6.05 12.57
CA ASP A 65 -15.13 5.22 13.79
C ASP A 65 -15.38 3.75 13.43
N VAL A 66 -14.46 2.89 13.83
CA VAL A 66 -14.52 1.44 13.59
C VAL A 66 -14.49 0.72 14.93
N THR A 67 -15.52 -0.06 15.23
CA THR A 67 -15.55 -0.93 16.40
C THR A 67 -15.25 -2.35 15.98
N CYS A 68 -14.25 -2.98 16.62
CA CYS A 68 -13.85 -4.34 16.37
C CYS A 68 -13.45 -5.05 17.67
N ARG A 69 -13.39 -6.39 17.67
CA ARG A 69 -12.92 -7.19 18.79
C ARG A 69 -11.47 -7.63 18.55
N TYR A 70 -10.64 -7.55 19.57
CA TYR A 70 -9.26 -8.04 19.48
C TYR A 70 -9.21 -9.50 19.02
N ASP A 71 -8.34 -9.78 18.04
CA ASP A 71 -8.03 -11.12 17.57
C ASP A 71 -6.55 -11.41 17.91
N ASP A 72 -6.27 -12.47 18.64
CA ASP A 72 -4.95 -12.77 19.19
C ASP A 72 -4.01 -13.49 18.21
N ARG A 73 -4.43 -13.65 16.95
CA ARG A 73 -3.56 -14.22 15.90
C ARG A 73 -2.24 -13.46 15.80
N LYS A 74 -1.19 -14.20 15.54
CA LYS A 74 0.15 -13.63 15.41
C LYS A 74 0.26 -12.81 14.13
N MET A 75 0.63 -11.54 14.27
CA MET A 75 0.97 -10.67 13.16
C MET A 75 2.48 -10.69 12.87
N SER A 76 2.86 -10.80 11.60
CA SER A 76 4.25 -10.74 11.15
C SER A 76 4.80 -9.31 11.12
N GLY A 77 6.14 -9.16 11.05
CA GLY A 77 6.84 -7.88 10.90
C GLY A 77 7.25 -7.22 12.22
N THR A 78 7.81 -6.01 12.15
CA THR A 78 8.56 -5.36 13.24
C THR A 78 7.94 -4.06 13.78
N THR A 79 6.78 -3.65 13.27
CA THR A 79 6.10 -2.41 13.69
C THR A 79 4.78 -2.70 14.39
N PRO A 80 4.33 -1.82 15.30
CA PRO A 80 3.09 -2.00 16.06
C PRO A 80 1.87 -2.20 15.17
N LYS A 81 1.22 -3.33 15.34
CA LYS A 81 -0.02 -3.71 14.68
C LYS A 81 -0.68 -4.87 15.40
N PHE A 82 -1.96 -5.05 15.19
CA PHE A 82 -2.73 -6.18 15.69
C PHE A 82 -3.83 -6.57 14.71
N ALA A 83 -4.38 -7.75 14.88
CA ALA A 83 -5.57 -8.18 14.16
C ALA A 83 -6.82 -7.84 14.96
N CYS A 84 -7.87 -7.41 14.27
CA CYS A 84 -9.14 -7.03 14.87
C CYS A 84 -10.31 -7.55 14.04
N LEU A 85 -11.27 -8.18 14.69
CA LEU A 85 -12.46 -8.74 14.05
C LEU A 85 -13.58 -7.68 14.02
N ILE A 86 -13.90 -7.17 12.86
CA ILE A 86 -15.11 -6.41 12.62
C ILE A 86 -16.26 -7.40 12.38
N PRO A 87 -17.35 -7.36 13.19
CA PRO A 87 -18.45 -8.30 13.02
C PRO A 87 -19.08 -8.23 11.61
N PRO A 88 -19.56 -9.37 11.05
CA PRO A 88 -19.59 -10.68 11.69
C PRO A 88 -18.29 -11.51 11.52
N SER A 89 -17.41 -11.19 10.55
CA SER A 89 -16.29 -12.08 10.19
C SER A 89 -15.11 -11.38 9.50
N ASP A 90 -15.11 -10.05 9.42
CA ASP A 90 -14.08 -9.29 8.70
C ASP A 90 -12.88 -9.04 9.63
N VAL A 91 -11.82 -9.82 9.46
CA VAL A 91 -10.59 -9.65 10.24
C VAL A 91 -9.62 -8.73 9.52
N VAL A 92 -9.35 -7.59 10.15
CA VAL A 92 -8.50 -6.53 9.60
C VAL A 92 -7.16 -6.43 10.34
N LYS A 93 -6.15 -5.97 9.61
CA LYS A 93 -4.86 -5.55 10.17
C LYS A 93 -4.95 -4.07 10.54
N VAL A 94 -4.76 -3.77 11.81
CA VAL A 94 -4.74 -2.42 12.36
C VAL A 94 -3.30 -2.03 12.68
N ARG A 95 -2.76 -0.99 12.02
CA ARG A 95 -1.50 -0.33 12.39
C ARG A 95 -1.81 0.86 13.28
N TYR A 96 -1.00 1.09 14.28
CA TYR A 96 -1.25 2.14 15.27
C TYR A 96 0.04 2.70 15.89
N ARG A 97 -0.07 3.59 16.83
CA ARG A 97 0.94 4.38 17.53
C ARG A 97 1.33 5.66 16.82
N PRO A 98 1.27 6.81 17.51
CA PRO A 98 1.60 8.12 16.93
C PRO A 98 3.03 8.20 16.37
N TRP A 99 4.00 7.53 17.02
CA TRP A 99 5.38 7.52 16.57
C TRP A 99 5.69 6.50 15.45
N ASN A 100 4.72 5.67 15.06
CA ASN A 100 4.90 4.71 13.99
C ASN A 100 4.72 5.40 12.63
N GLY A 101 5.81 5.83 12.00
CA GLY A 101 5.78 6.51 10.71
C GLY A 101 5.02 5.77 9.61
N LYS A 102 4.90 4.43 9.71
CA LYS A 102 4.12 3.64 8.75
C LYS A 102 2.61 3.94 8.79
N VAL A 103 2.07 4.47 9.90
CA VAL A 103 0.66 4.87 10.01
C VAL A 103 0.35 6.03 9.06
N TYR A 104 1.30 6.92 8.86
CA TYR A 104 1.20 8.11 8.03
C TYR A 104 1.62 7.83 6.58
N ALA A 105 2.83 7.30 6.41
CA ALA A 105 3.42 7.05 5.11
C ALA A 105 2.61 6.05 4.25
N ALA A 106 1.99 5.02 4.87
CA ALA A 106 1.18 4.06 4.16
C ALA A 106 -0.05 4.73 3.50
N VAL A 107 -0.72 5.63 4.21
CA VAL A 107 -1.86 6.37 3.66
C VAL A 107 -1.40 7.26 2.51
N ALA A 108 -0.38 8.11 2.70
CA ALA A 108 0.10 9.00 1.65
C ALA A 108 0.59 8.23 0.41
N GLY A 109 1.38 7.16 0.63
CA GLY A 109 1.93 6.34 -0.46
C GLY A 109 0.85 5.65 -1.28
N THR A 110 -0.11 5.00 -0.62
CA THR A 110 -1.20 4.33 -1.33
C THR A 110 -2.13 5.31 -2.03
N ARG A 111 -2.41 6.49 -1.45
CA ARG A 111 -3.18 7.55 -2.12
C ARG A 111 -2.50 8.05 -3.38
N LEU A 112 -1.19 8.29 -3.33
CA LEU A 112 -0.43 8.76 -4.48
C LEU A 112 -0.37 7.71 -5.60
N PHE A 113 0.00 6.46 -5.27
CA PHE A 113 0.05 5.38 -6.27
C PHE A 113 -1.31 5.17 -6.93
N TRP A 114 -2.37 5.05 -6.15
CA TRP A 114 -3.73 4.88 -6.65
C TRP A 114 -4.19 6.06 -7.52
N ALA A 115 -3.97 7.31 -7.08
CA ALA A 115 -4.38 8.49 -7.83
C ALA A 115 -3.67 8.61 -9.19
N LEU A 116 -2.45 8.09 -9.30
CA LEU A 116 -1.70 8.02 -10.55
C LEU A 116 -1.98 6.75 -11.38
N GLY A 117 -2.90 5.86 -10.94
CA GLY A 117 -3.31 4.66 -11.66
C GLY A 117 -2.44 3.42 -11.44
N PHE A 118 -1.46 3.47 -10.51
CA PHE A 118 -0.67 2.28 -10.18
C PHE A 118 -1.42 1.35 -9.24
N ALA A 119 -1.34 0.04 -9.51
CA ALA A 119 -1.98 -0.96 -8.68
C ALA A 119 -1.30 -1.02 -7.30
N THR A 120 -2.07 -0.83 -6.24
CA THR A 120 -1.59 -0.82 -4.86
C THR A 120 -2.68 -1.28 -3.89
N ASP A 121 -2.27 -1.63 -2.67
CA ASP A 121 -3.21 -1.79 -1.55
C ASP A 121 -3.89 -0.46 -1.22
N ALA A 122 -4.96 -0.53 -0.46
CA ALA A 122 -5.65 0.65 0.06
C ALA A 122 -5.47 0.75 1.58
N GLU A 123 -5.00 1.89 2.05
CA GLU A 123 -4.81 2.18 3.47
C GLU A 123 -5.76 3.30 3.91
N TYR A 124 -6.55 3.02 4.93
CA TYR A 124 -7.58 3.94 5.42
C TYR A 124 -7.25 4.44 6.82
N PRO A 125 -7.07 5.76 7.01
CA PRO A 125 -6.97 6.34 8.35
C PRO A 125 -8.33 6.26 9.04
N VAL A 126 -8.35 5.68 10.24
CA VAL A 126 -9.56 5.42 11.01
C VAL A 126 -9.32 5.65 12.50
N ARG A 127 -10.41 5.83 13.25
CA ARG A 127 -10.42 5.74 14.71
C ARG A 127 -10.95 4.37 15.10
N VAL A 128 -10.17 3.61 15.88
CA VAL A 128 -10.53 2.22 16.22
C VAL A 128 -10.90 2.09 17.70
N THR A 129 -12.11 1.62 17.98
CA THR A 129 -12.51 1.13 19.30
C THR A 129 -12.36 -0.39 19.33
N CYS A 130 -11.32 -0.86 20.00
CA CYS A 130 -10.99 -2.27 20.15
C CYS A 130 -11.59 -2.84 21.43
N LEU A 131 -12.50 -3.80 21.31
CA LEU A 131 -13.14 -4.47 22.44
C LEU A 131 -12.31 -5.68 22.90
N ASP A 132 -12.30 -5.95 24.21
CA ASP A 132 -11.53 -7.02 24.84
C ASP A 132 -10.06 -6.99 24.41
N CYS A 133 -9.45 -5.83 24.53
CA CYS A 133 -8.17 -5.46 23.92
C CYS A 133 -7.10 -5.20 24.95
N PRO A 134 -5.84 -5.66 24.75
CA PRO A 134 -4.72 -5.16 25.55
C PRO A 134 -4.55 -3.65 25.36
N GLU A 135 -4.12 -2.93 26.38
CA GLU A 135 -3.81 -1.49 26.26
C GLU A 135 -2.76 -1.26 25.16
N ASP A 136 -1.75 -2.14 25.10
CA ASP A 136 -0.80 -2.24 23.98
C ASP A 136 -0.85 -3.63 23.34
N PRO A 137 -1.63 -3.82 22.26
CA PRO A 137 -1.73 -5.13 21.59
C PRO A 137 -0.39 -5.65 21.02
N TRP A 138 0.59 -4.77 20.82
CA TRP A 138 1.94 -5.17 20.40
C TRP A 138 2.75 -5.80 21.53
N SER A 139 2.50 -5.40 22.77
CA SER A 139 3.23 -5.84 23.96
C SER A 139 2.83 -7.23 24.47
N LYS A 140 1.80 -7.90 23.98
CA LYS A 140 1.32 -9.26 24.30
C LYS A 140 1.30 -9.68 25.80
N LYS A 141 1.84 -8.85 26.72
CA LYS A 141 1.97 -9.12 28.15
C LYS A 141 0.97 -8.35 29.01
N GLU A 142 0.22 -7.46 28.41
CA GLU A 142 -0.71 -6.60 29.11
C GLU A 142 -2.08 -7.27 29.27
N PRO A 143 -2.76 -7.02 30.40
CA PRO A 143 -4.12 -7.52 30.59
C PRO A 143 -5.06 -6.91 29.56
N ARG A 144 -6.11 -7.61 29.21
CA ARG A 144 -7.16 -7.09 28.35
C ARG A 144 -8.08 -6.16 29.13
N LEU A 145 -8.37 -5.03 28.52
CA LEU A 145 -9.36 -4.06 28.99
C LEU A 145 -10.69 -4.28 28.24
N PRO A 146 -11.83 -3.87 28.82
CA PRO A 146 -13.12 -3.96 28.14
C PRO A 146 -13.11 -3.29 26.76
N GLN A 147 -12.41 -2.15 26.68
CA GLN A 147 -12.17 -1.44 25.41
C GLN A 147 -10.90 -0.61 25.47
N VAL A 148 -10.27 -0.41 24.30
CA VAL A 148 -9.16 0.54 24.07
C VAL A 148 -9.46 1.32 22.83
N VAL A 149 -9.23 2.65 22.85
CA VAL A 149 -9.43 3.53 21.69
C VAL A 149 -8.09 3.93 21.12
N PHE A 150 -7.94 3.70 19.82
CA PHE A 150 -6.81 4.16 19.03
C PHE A 150 -7.29 5.33 18.16
N GLU A 151 -7.02 6.55 18.60
CA GLU A 151 -7.49 7.80 17.97
C GLU A 151 -7.00 7.94 16.53
N ARG A 152 -5.81 7.39 16.26
CA ARG A 152 -5.22 7.32 14.94
C ARG A 152 -4.70 5.92 14.69
N ALA A 153 -5.36 5.24 13.80
CA ALA A 153 -4.99 3.93 13.31
C ALA A 153 -5.16 3.86 11.79
N VAL A 154 -4.63 2.84 11.18
CA VAL A 154 -4.78 2.59 9.75
C VAL A 154 -5.20 1.15 9.54
N ILE A 155 -6.25 0.95 8.74
CA ILE A 155 -6.70 -0.36 8.29
C ILE A 155 -6.33 -0.54 6.82
N GLU A 156 -5.70 -1.67 6.53
CA GLU A 156 -5.30 -2.08 5.19
C GLU A 156 -6.38 -2.92 4.52
N ARG A 157 -6.58 -2.69 3.23
CA ARG A 157 -7.39 -3.52 2.34
C ARG A 157 -6.57 -3.90 1.12
N HIS A 158 -6.68 -5.15 0.72
CA HIS A 158 -6.06 -5.67 -0.49
C HIS A 158 -7.04 -5.63 -1.67
N PRO A 159 -6.55 -5.73 -2.92
CA PRO A 159 -7.42 -6.02 -4.07
C PRO A 159 -8.33 -7.21 -3.81
N ASP A 160 -9.52 -7.22 -4.41
CA ASP A 160 -10.58 -8.19 -4.12
C ASP A 160 -10.19 -9.66 -4.36
N VAL A 161 -9.19 -9.89 -5.22
CA VAL A 161 -8.71 -11.24 -5.54
C VAL A 161 -7.19 -11.27 -5.50
N GLU A 162 -6.64 -12.07 -4.60
CA GLU A 162 -5.22 -12.42 -4.61
C GLU A 162 -4.97 -13.65 -5.48
N VAL A 163 -3.85 -13.61 -6.22
CA VAL A 163 -3.41 -14.74 -7.03
C VAL A 163 -2.39 -15.54 -6.23
N ALA A 164 -2.83 -16.64 -5.62
CA ALA A 164 -1.97 -17.53 -4.86
C ALA A 164 -1.17 -18.46 -5.78
N VAL A 165 0.06 -18.78 -5.38
CA VAL A 165 0.93 -19.76 -6.04
C VAL A 165 1.08 -20.98 -5.14
N ALA A 166 0.95 -22.19 -5.69
CA ALA A 166 1.09 -23.42 -4.93
C ALA A 166 2.45 -23.49 -4.20
N GLY A 167 2.41 -23.63 -2.88
CA GLY A 167 3.61 -23.74 -2.03
C GLY A 167 4.40 -22.45 -1.81
N GLN A 168 3.94 -21.31 -2.34
CA GLN A 168 4.54 -19.99 -2.13
C GLN A 168 3.43 -18.95 -1.93
N GLU A 169 3.76 -17.87 -1.21
CA GLU A 169 2.89 -16.71 -1.16
C GLU A 169 2.86 -16.00 -2.53
N SER A 170 1.85 -15.16 -2.76
CA SER A 170 1.65 -14.37 -3.99
C SER A 170 2.71 -13.27 -4.20
N GLN A 171 3.96 -13.53 -3.82
CA GLN A 171 5.06 -12.58 -3.84
C GLN A 171 5.49 -12.20 -5.25
N LEU A 172 5.88 -10.95 -5.44
CA LEU A 172 6.42 -10.42 -6.69
C LEU A 172 7.65 -9.56 -6.42
N GLY A 173 8.82 -9.95 -6.95
CA GLY A 173 10.00 -9.10 -6.89
C GLY A 173 9.97 -8.01 -7.98
N TRP A 174 10.43 -6.80 -7.66
CA TRP A 174 10.62 -5.75 -8.68
C TRP A 174 11.54 -6.17 -9.82
N ASN A 175 12.49 -7.07 -9.54
CA ASN A 175 13.37 -7.66 -10.55
C ASN A 175 12.65 -8.61 -11.52
N GLU A 176 11.42 -9.05 -11.20
CA GLU A 176 10.58 -9.87 -12.08
C GLU A 176 9.81 -9.02 -13.10
N LEU A 177 9.74 -7.70 -12.93
CA LEU A 177 9.09 -6.80 -13.91
C LEU A 177 9.71 -6.91 -15.31
N LYS A 178 10.95 -7.37 -15.43
CA LYS A 178 11.58 -7.69 -16.71
C LYS A 178 10.93 -8.84 -17.49
N LEU A 179 10.10 -9.63 -16.82
CA LEU A 179 9.36 -10.74 -17.45
C LEU A 179 8.04 -10.27 -18.08
N VAL A 180 7.59 -9.07 -17.75
CA VAL A 180 6.36 -8.50 -18.31
C VAL A 180 6.53 -8.27 -19.80
N ASP A 181 5.53 -8.72 -20.58
CA ASP A 181 5.58 -8.68 -22.04
C ASP A 181 4.37 -7.91 -22.60
N PRO A 182 4.58 -6.70 -23.13
CA PRO A 182 3.51 -5.92 -23.75
C PRO A 182 2.79 -6.67 -24.89
N ALA A 183 3.50 -7.56 -25.61
CA ALA A 183 2.89 -8.35 -26.69
C ALA A 183 1.84 -9.35 -26.16
N GLN A 184 1.90 -9.69 -24.87
CA GLN A 184 0.93 -10.54 -24.19
C GLN A 184 -0.11 -9.73 -23.39
N GLY A 185 -0.14 -8.41 -23.51
CA GLY A 185 -1.06 -7.54 -22.81
C GLY A 185 -0.55 -7.02 -21.46
N GLY A 186 0.71 -7.28 -21.12
CA GLY A 186 1.40 -6.72 -19.96
C GLY A 186 1.71 -5.23 -20.11
N SER A 187 2.10 -4.59 -19.02
CA SER A 187 2.51 -3.18 -19.01
C SER A 187 3.69 -2.89 -19.94
N SER A 188 3.66 -1.71 -20.54
CA SER A 188 4.76 -1.22 -21.38
C SER A 188 6.03 -0.95 -20.57
N PRO A 189 7.22 -0.94 -21.20
CA PRO A 189 8.46 -0.57 -20.53
C PRO A 189 8.40 0.84 -19.87
N ALA A 190 7.67 1.78 -20.48
CA ALA A 190 7.49 3.12 -19.93
C ALA A 190 6.70 3.09 -18.61
N GLU A 191 5.62 2.32 -18.53
CA GLU A 191 4.82 2.14 -17.31
C GLU A 191 5.65 1.45 -16.20
N LEU A 192 6.42 0.44 -16.56
CA LEU A 192 7.28 -0.28 -15.60
C LEU A 192 8.39 0.62 -15.04
N ASP A 193 9.04 1.41 -15.88
CA ASP A 193 10.06 2.36 -15.44
C ASP A 193 9.45 3.54 -14.69
N GLY A 194 8.26 4.00 -15.08
CA GLY A 194 7.49 5.00 -14.33
C GLY A 194 7.17 4.52 -12.91
N ALA A 195 6.76 3.26 -12.74
CA ALA A 195 6.54 2.67 -11.41
C ALA A 195 7.82 2.62 -10.56
N LYS A 196 8.96 2.23 -11.14
CA LYS A 196 10.27 2.23 -10.46
C LYS A 196 10.69 3.64 -10.05
N LEU A 197 10.46 4.64 -10.90
CA LEU A 197 10.77 6.03 -10.60
C LEU A 197 9.81 6.59 -9.53
N LEU A 198 8.54 6.22 -9.53
CA LEU A 198 7.60 6.58 -8.47
C LEU A 198 8.01 5.96 -7.13
N ALA A 199 8.50 4.72 -7.13
CA ALA A 199 9.06 4.10 -5.93
C ALA A 199 10.28 4.87 -5.39
N ALA A 200 11.14 5.42 -6.28
CA ALA A 200 12.25 6.29 -5.90
C ALA A 200 11.75 7.67 -5.42
N PHE A 201 10.73 8.24 -6.07
CA PHE A 201 10.10 9.50 -5.69
C PHE A 201 9.61 9.49 -4.24
N VAL A 202 8.90 8.42 -3.84
CA VAL A 202 8.43 8.26 -2.47
C VAL A 202 9.45 7.61 -1.54
N GLN A 203 10.61 7.20 -2.03
CA GLN A 203 11.64 6.43 -1.30
C GLN A 203 11.09 5.11 -0.72
N HIS A 204 10.46 4.29 -1.55
CA HIS A 204 9.97 2.95 -1.14
C HIS A 204 11.13 1.98 -0.90
N THR A 205 11.73 2.05 0.28
CA THR A 205 12.99 1.36 0.61
C THR A 205 12.80 -0.08 1.11
N ASP A 206 11.60 -0.48 1.56
CA ASP A 206 11.28 -1.87 1.95
C ASP A 206 10.61 -2.63 0.79
N ASN A 207 11.33 -2.74 -0.33
CA ASN A 207 10.83 -3.28 -1.59
C ASN A 207 11.21 -4.75 -1.82
N LYS A 208 11.23 -5.57 -0.76
CA LYS A 208 11.42 -7.02 -0.87
C LYS A 208 10.20 -7.68 -1.52
N ALA A 209 10.37 -8.86 -2.10
CA ALA A 209 9.30 -9.56 -2.83
C ALA A 209 8.03 -9.79 -2.01
N LEU A 210 8.14 -9.97 -0.69
CA LEU A 210 7.01 -10.09 0.24
C LEU A 210 6.10 -8.86 0.34
N ASN A 211 6.57 -7.70 -0.13
CA ASN A 211 5.86 -6.44 -0.05
C ASN A 211 5.22 -6.04 -1.39
N GLN A 212 5.22 -6.94 -2.36
CA GLN A 212 4.46 -6.84 -3.61
C GLN A 212 3.79 -8.18 -3.87
N HIS A 213 2.66 -8.17 -4.56
CA HIS A 213 1.96 -9.40 -4.86
C HIS A 213 1.24 -9.35 -6.21
N LEU A 214 0.83 -10.53 -6.66
CA LEU A 214 -0.03 -10.69 -7.82
C LEU A 214 -1.48 -10.56 -7.38
N GLY A 215 -2.24 -9.74 -8.06
CA GLY A 215 -3.66 -9.55 -7.83
C GLY A 215 -4.48 -9.69 -9.11
N CYS A 216 -5.78 -9.59 -8.96
CA CYS A 216 -6.73 -9.51 -10.05
C CYS A 216 -7.94 -8.69 -9.61
N ASP A 217 -8.43 -7.81 -10.46
CA ASP A 217 -9.73 -7.21 -10.23
C ASP A 217 -10.82 -8.26 -10.38
N ARG A 218 -11.84 -8.24 -9.52
CA ARG A 218 -12.93 -9.24 -9.55
C ARG A 218 -13.65 -9.27 -10.90
N ASP A 219 -13.81 -8.14 -11.53
CA ASP A 219 -14.47 -8.01 -12.82
C ASP A 219 -13.65 -8.61 -13.99
N ALA A 220 -12.34 -8.83 -13.78
CA ALA A 220 -11.44 -9.48 -14.71
C ALA A 220 -11.30 -11.00 -14.46
N VAL A 221 -12.04 -11.54 -13.49
CA VAL A 221 -12.05 -12.98 -13.19
C VAL A 221 -13.13 -13.66 -14.05
N HIS A 222 -12.72 -14.63 -14.84
CA HIS A 222 -13.60 -15.44 -15.68
C HIS A 222 -13.41 -16.92 -15.39
N LYS A 223 -14.35 -17.75 -15.85
CA LYS A 223 -14.21 -19.22 -15.85
C LYS A 223 -13.72 -19.67 -17.20
N ASP A 224 -12.68 -20.50 -17.22
CA ASP A 224 -12.24 -21.20 -18.41
C ASP A 224 -13.23 -22.33 -18.81
N ASP A 225 -12.99 -23.00 -19.96
CA ASP A 225 -13.83 -24.08 -20.44
C ASP A 225 -13.90 -25.29 -19.49
N ALA A 226 -12.93 -25.42 -18.57
CA ALA A 226 -12.90 -26.43 -17.52
C ALA A 226 -13.59 -26.00 -16.23
N GLY A 227 -14.12 -24.75 -16.19
CA GLY A 227 -14.78 -24.15 -15.03
C GLY A 227 -13.83 -23.60 -13.96
N ASN A 228 -12.51 -23.51 -14.21
CA ASN A 228 -11.55 -22.90 -13.31
C ASN A 228 -11.60 -21.37 -13.44
N GLU A 229 -11.47 -20.67 -12.31
CA GLU A 229 -11.32 -19.21 -12.33
C GLU A 229 -9.94 -18.82 -12.87
N THR A 230 -9.93 -17.87 -13.81
CA THR A 230 -8.74 -17.29 -14.43
C THR A 230 -8.85 -15.77 -14.42
N CYS A 231 -7.73 -15.08 -14.54
CA CYS A 231 -7.66 -13.62 -14.58
C CYS A 231 -7.21 -13.14 -15.97
N GLU A 232 -8.02 -12.34 -16.64
CA GLU A 232 -7.66 -11.79 -17.95
C GLU A 232 -6.66 -10.63 -17.84
N ALA A 233 -6.74 -9.84 -16.78
CA ALA A 233 -5.89 -8.67 -16.56
C ALA A 233 -5.18 -8.75 -15.18
N PRO A 234 -4.13 -9.59 -15.06
CA PRO A 234 -3.35 -9.71 -13.85
C PRO A 234 -2.78 -8.37 -13.40
N LEU A 235 -2.83 -8.09 -12.09
CA LEU A 235 -2.28 -6.88 -11.49
C LEU A 235 -0.95 -7.18 -10.81
N LEU A 236 0.04 -6.32 -11.06
CA LEU A 236 1.30 -6.28 -10.32
C LEU A 236 1.15 -5.23 -9.22
N VAL A 237 0.79 -5.67 -8.02
CA VAL A 237 0.39 -4.79 -6.92
C VAL A 237 1.61 -4.38 -6.11
N VAL A 238 1.83 -3.08 -5.96
CA VAL A 238 2.83 -2.50 -5.05
C VAL A 238 2.21 -2.34 -3.68
N ALA A 239 2.63 -3.15 -2.73
CA ALA A 239 2.08 -3.17 -1.37
C ALA A 239 3.08 -2.66 -0.31
N ASP A 240 2.61 -2.58 0.95
CA ASP A 240 3.37 -2.12 2.13
C ASP A 240 4.15 -0.81 1.91
N LEU A 241 3.49 0.21 1.36
CA LEU A 241 4.04 1.55 1.16
C LEU A 241 4.29 2.32 2.47
N GLY A 242 4.25 1.62 3.60
CA GLY A 242 4.52 2.22 4.91
C GLY A 242 5.97 2.67 5.14
N ASN A 243 6.94 2.16 4.38
CA ASN A 243 8.33 2.61 4.42
C ASN A 243 8.63 3.56 3.26
N THR A 244 7.94 4.70 3.24
CA THR A 244 8.06 5.74 2.22
C THR A 244 8.16 7.12 2.85
N PHE A 245 8.40 8.15 2.05
CA PHE A 245 8.53 9.55 2.45
C PHE A 245 9.60 9.75 3.53
N GLY A 246 10.80 9.37 3.19
CA GLY A 246 11.95 9.38 4.07
C GLY A 246 12.25 8.01 4.66
N HIS A 247 13.52 7.74 4.87
CA HIS A 247 13.99 6.52 5.52
C HIS A 247 14.88 6.87 6.70
N GLY A 248 14.84 6.07 7.75
CA GLY A 248 15.81 6.16 8.83
C GLY A 248 17.11 5.46 8.44
N SER A 249 18.23 5.88 9.04
CA SER A 249 19.44 5.05 8.98
C SER A 249 19.16 3.71 9.68
N TRP A 250 19.97 2.69 9.40
CA TRP A 250 19.87 1.38 10.06
C TRP A 250 19.83 1.49 11.60
N LEU A 251 20.61 2.41 12.16
CA LEU A 251 20.64 2.67 13.61
C LEU A 251 19.35 3.33 14.13
N HIS A 252 18.60 4.04 13.30
CA HIS A 252 17.42 4.82 13.66
C HIS A 252 16.12 4.30 13.03
N ALA A 253 16.16 3.21 12.26
CA ALA A 253 15.01 2.67 11.52
C ALA A 253 13.78 2.39 12.39
N ARG A 254 13.95 2.17 13.70
CA ARG A 254 12.87 1.96 14.67
C ARG A 254 12.32 3.26 15.26
N THR A 255 13.03 4.36 15.16
CA THR A 255 12.69 5.63 15.84
C THR A 255 12.45 6.78 14.87
N VAL A 256 13.12 6.78 13.71
CA VAL A 256 13.14 7.88 12.75
C VAL A 256 12.88 7.34 11.33
N GLY A 257 11.92 6.44 11.20
CA GLY A 257 11.62 5.78 9.92
C GLY A 257 10.93 6.70 8.90
N SER A 258 10.01 6.12 8.18
CA SER A 258 9.15 6.75 7.19
C SER A 258 8.37 7.98 7.70
N ALA A 259 7.80 8.76 6.80
CA ALA A 259 7.18 10.05 7.09
C ALA A 259 8.14 11.03 7.79
N ASN A 260 9.37 11.13 7.28
CA ASN A 260 10.43 12.00 7.76
C ASN A 260 10.67 13.11 6.72
N TYR A 261 10.06 14.27 6.97
CA TYR A 261 10.13 15.42 6.07
C TYR A 261 11.57 15.81 5.72
N HIS A 262 12.40 16.03 6.73
CA HIS A 262 13.77 16.49 6.51
C HIS A 262 14.54 15.55 5.59
N GLN A 263 14.44 14.26 5.83
CA GLN A 263 15.15 13.27 5.03
C GLN A 263 14.56 13.15 3.62
N TRP A 264 13.22 13.21 3.46
CA TRP A 264 12.58 13.10 2.13
C TRP A 264 12.79 14.35 1.28
N SER A 265 12.68 15.55 1.87
CA SER A 265 12.80 16.82 1.15
C SER A 265 14.22 17.13 0.68
N THR A 266 15.24 16.60 1.39
CA THR A 266 16.66 16.86 1.06
C THR A 266 17.31 15.77 0.21
N HIS A 267 16.63 14.66 -0.01
CA HIS A 267 17.18 13.52 -0.73
C HIS A 267 16.95 13.65 -2.24
N PRO A 268 17.96 13.57 -3.10
CA PRO A 268 17.80 13.77 -4.54
C PRO A 268 16.95 12.66 -5.17
N ILE A 269 16.33 12.93 -6.31
CA ILE A 269 15.69 11.91 -7.14
C ILE A 269 16.76 11.07 -7.86
N TRP A 270 17.82 11.72 -8.33
CA TRP A 270 18.83 11.08 -9.14
C TRP A 270 20.11 10.83 -8.37
N LYS A 271 20.54 9.58 -8.31
CA LYS A 271 21.87 9.17 -7.83
C LYS A 271 22.95 9.50 -8.85
N ASP A 272 22.69 9.21 -10.10
CA ASP A 272 23.54 9.52 -11.25
C ASP A 272 22.66 10.11 -12.35
N PRO A 273 22.52 11.44 -12.40
CA PRO A 273 21.68 12.10 -13.40
C PRO A 273 22.09 11.79 -14.83
N ALA A 274 23.40 11.69 -15.12
CA ALA A 274 23.88 11.45 -16.47
C ALA A 274 23.46 10.06 -17.02
N ARG A 275 23.18 9.12 -16.14
CA ARG A 275 22.70 7.77 -16.48
C ARG A 275 21.23 7.53 -16.16
N CYS A 276 20.53 8.55 -15.72
CA CYS A 276 19.16 8.43 -15.19
C CYS A 276 19.01 7.31 -14.16
N GLN A 277 20.02 7.14 -13.32
CA GLN A 277 19.93 6.22 -12.20
C GLN A 277 19.27 6.91 -11.03
N ALA A 278 18.06 6.46 -10.67
CA ALA A 278 17.32 7.03 -9.57
C ALA A 278 17.92 6.65 -8.20
N GLU A 279 17.80 7.54 -7.22
CA GLU A 279 18.27 7.32 -5.85
C GLU A 279 17.23 6.54 -5.04
N LEU A 280 17.46 5.26 -4.86
CA LEU A 280 16.63 4.39 -4.02
C LEU A 280 17.52 3.41 -3.26
N PRO A 281 18.04 3.79 -2.09
CA PRO A 281 18.82 2.90 -1.25
C PRO A 281 17.93 1.79 -0.69
N ALA A 282 18.49 0.61 -0.50
CA ALA A 282 17.80 -0.49 0.18
C ALA A 282 18.05 -0.42 1.69
N ASN A 283 16.97 -0.42 2.47
CA ASN A 283 17.06 -0.40 3.94
C ASN A 283 17.03 -1.78 4.58
N PHE A 284 16.68 -2.84 3.83
CA PHE A 284 16.44 -4.17 4.37
C PHE A 284 17.18 -5.24 3.59
N THR A 285 17.31 -6.42 4.20
CA THR A 285 17.83 -7.60 3.52
C THR A 285 16.93 -8.03 2.36
N HIS A 286 17.53 -8.51 1.29
CA HIS A 286 16.83 -8.99 0.09
C HIS A 286 16.00 -7.95 -0.67
N PRO A 287 16.53 -6.72 -0.94
CA PRO A 287 15.83 -5.76 -1.79
C PRO A 287 15.74 -6.30 -3.22
N THR A 288 14.59 -6.09 -3.85
CA THR A 288 14.37 -6.47 -5.26
C THR A 288 14.45 -5.28 -6.21
N LEU A 289 14.53 -4.06 -5.68
CA LEU A 289 14.77 -2.81 -6.40
C LEU A 289 15.78 -1.96 -5.64
N LYS A 290 16.85 -1.54 -6.32
CA LYS A 290 17.88 -0.65 -5.77
C LYS A 290 18.45 0.22 -6.88
N HIS A 291 18.42 1.53 -6.69
CA HIS A 291 18.96 2.51 -7.64
C HIS A 291 18.62 2.18 -9.11
N PRO A 292 17.33 2.09 -9.48
CA PRO A 292 16.96 1.70 -10.84
C PRO A 292 17.46 2.72 -11.89
N VAL A 293 17.89 2.21 -13.03
CA VAL A 293 18.09 3.03 -14.23
C VAL A 293 16.74 3.17 -14.93
N ILE A 294 16.38 4.40 -15.29
CA ILE A 294 15.08 4.77 -15.84
C ILE A 294 15.27 5.23 -17.29
N SER A 295 14.47 4.70 -18.19
CA SER A 295 14.42 5.16 -19.57
C SER A 295 13.77 6.53 -19.68
N GLU A 296 14.09 7.30 -20.73
CA GLU A 296 13.42 8.58 -21.00
C GLU A 296 11.90 8.41 -21.16
N ALA A 297 11.45 7.34 -21.78
CA ALA A 297 10.03 7.02 -21.90
C ALA A 297 9.36 6.83 -20.51
N GLY A 298 10.02 6.14 -19.58
CA GLY A 298 9.52 5.94 -18.22
C GLY A 298 9.55 7.22 -17.38
N ARG A 299 10.62 8.01 -17.49
CA ARG A 299 10.70 9.32 -16.85
C ARG A 299 9.55 10.24 -17.33
N LYS A 300 9.39 10.36 -18.65
CA LYS A 300 8.34 11.18 -19.26
C LYS A 300 6.95 10.67 -18.86
N PHE A 301 6.72 9.37 -18.87
CA PHE A 301 5.46 8.77 -18.45
C PHE A 301 5.08 9.20 -17.01
N LEU A 302 6.01 9.09 -16.06
CA LEU A 302 5.74 9.54 -14.70
C LEU A 302 5.61 11.05 -14.59
N ALA A 303 6.44 11.82 -15.28
CA ALA A 303 6.35 13.29 -15.31
C ALA A 303 4.96 13.74 -15.77
N ASP A 304 4.46 13.18 -16.87
CA ASP A 304 3.15 13.48 -17.46
C ASP A 304 1.99 13.13 -16.48
N LEU A 305 2.14 12.13 -15.62
CA LEU A 305 1.17 11.81 -14.56
C LEU A 305 1.26 12.79 -13.38
N LEU A 306 2.47 13.08 -12.91
CA LEU A 306 2.68 13.93 -11.73
C LEU A 306 2.20 15.38 -11.95
N VAL A 307 2.31 15.91 -13.17
CA VAL A 307 1.84 17.28 -13.49
C VAL A 307 0.32 17.39 -13.57
N GLN A 308 -0.41 16.29 -13.67
CA GLN A 308 -1.87 16.27 -13.65
C GLN A 308 -2.46 16.39 -12.23
N LEU A 309 -1.66 16.13 -11.20
CA LEU A 309 -2.11 16.32 -9.83
C LEU A 309 -2.34 17.80 -9.55
N THR A 310 -3.54 18.14 -9.11
CA THR A 310 -3.88 19.48 -8.69
C THR A 310 -3.22 19.83 -7.35
N GLU A 311 -3.06 21.12 -7.06
CA GLU A 311 -2.55 21.62 -5.78
C GLU A 311 -3.38 21.08 -4.60
N ASP A 312 -4.72 21.05 -4.77
CA ASP A 312 -5.63 20.53 -3.76
C ASP A 312 -5.44 19.02 -3.52
N GLN A 313 -5.17 18.24 -4.56
CA GLN A 313 -4.87 16.82 -4.41
C GLN A 313 -3.52 16.58 -3.70
N ILE A 314 -2.46 17.33 -4.07
CA ILE A 314 -1.16 17.21 -3.41
C ILE A 314 -1.29 17.53 -1.92
N ARG A 315 -1.96 18.63 -1.60
CA ARG A 315 -2.26 19.03 -0.22
C ARG A 315 -3.10 17.97 0.50
N GLY A 316 -4.15 17.47 -0.15
CA GLY A 316 -5.06 16.46 0.38
C GLY A 316 -4.39 15.13 0.73
N ILE A 317 -3.36 14.71 -0.01
CA ILE A 317 -2.58 13.51 0.31
C ILE A 317 -1.90 13.65 1.68
N PHE A 318 -1.27 14.80 1.95
CA PHE A 318 -0.56 15.04 3.20
C PHE A 318 -1.50 15.34 4.37
N GLU A 319 -2.64 15.99 4.12
CA GLU A 319 -3.70 16.22 5.12
C GLU A 319 -4.32 14.90 5.57
N VAL A 320 -4.84 14.08 4.66
CA VAL A 320 -5.53 12.83 5.01
C VAL A 320 -4.60 11.81 5.68
N SER A 321 -3.32 11.85 5.34
CA SER A 321 -2.30 11.01 5.97
C SER A 321 -1.80 11.56 7.30
N ASP A 322 -2.09 12.85 7.63
CA ASP A 322 -1.66 13.54 8.85
C ASP A 322 -0.13 13.56 9.04
N MET A 323 0.61 13.60 7.94
CA MET A 323 2.07 13.63 8.00
C MET A 323 2.65 14.81 8.77
N PRO A 324 2.09 16.03 8.69
CA PRO A 324 2.58 17.17 9.47
C PRO A 324 2.50 16.97 10.98
N ASP A 325 1.50 16.23 11.46
CA ASP A 325 1.21 16.00 12.87
C ASP A 325 1.71 14.64 13.39
N ARG A 326 2.62 14.03 12.62
CA ARG A 326 3.23 12.77 13.03
C ARG A 326 3.86 12.90 14.43
N GLY A 327 3.53 11.96 15.33
CA GLY A 327 4.19 11.84 16.63
C GLY A 327 5.58 11.21 16.54
N TRP A 328 6.44 11.49 17.51
CA TRP A 328 7.79 10.94 17.62
C TRP A 328 8.00 10.30 18.99
N ARG A 329 8.91 9.35 19.10
CA ARG A 329 9.27 8.74 20.39
C ARG A 329 10.05 9.70 21.29
N LYS A 330 10.85 10.57 20.68
CA LYS A 330 11.68 11.54 21.34
C LYS A 330 11.27 12.95 20.90
N GLU A 331 11.18 13.87 21.81
CA GLU A 331 10.81 15.26 21.52
C GLU A 331 11.79 15.91 20.55
N GLU A 332 13.09 15.63 20.68
CA GLU A 332 14.15 16.12 19.80
C GLU A 332 13.97 15.74 18.32
N ASP A 333 13.17 14.69 18.03
CA ASP A 333 12.89 14.28 16.65
C ASP A 333 11.74 15.07 16.02
N ARG A 334 11.00 15.86 16.80
CA ARG A 334 9.84 16.63 16.34
C ARG A 334 10.19 17.70 15.31
N ASP A 335 11.37 18.27 15.37
CA ASP A 335 11.90 19.24 14.39
C ASP A 335 12.08 18.63 12.98
N ARG A 336 11.92 17.32 12.87
CA ARG A 336 11.95 16.60 11.57
C ARG A 336 10.62 16.59 10.84
N ASN A 337 9.55 17.05 11.49
CA ASN A 337 8.27 17.26 10.83
C ASN A 337 8.32 18.54 10.01
N GLY A 338 7.86 18.45 8.77
CA GLY A 338 7.51 19.62 7.97
C GLY A 338 6.09 20.05 8.25
N THR A 339 5.81 21.32 8.12
CA THR A 339 4.43 21.82 8.02
C THR A 339 3.77 21.28 6.75
N LEU A 340 2.45 21.37 6.64
CA LEU A 340 1.73 20.98 5.43
C LEU A 340 2.28 21.70 4.19
N ASP A 341 2.51 23.01 4.29
CA ASP A 341 3.06 23.79 3.17
C ASP A 341 4.48 23.37 2.78
N GLN A 342 5.29 22.97 3.76
CA GLN A 342 6.62 22.44 3.50
C GLN A 342 6.56 21.07 2.79
N TRP A 343 5.66 20.17 3.17
CA TRP A 343 5.45 18.89 2.49
C TRP A 343 5.01 19.11 1.04
N VAL A 344 4.07 20.03 0.81
CA VAL A 344 3.61 20.39 -0.54
C VAL A 344 4.75 20.99 -1.36
N ALA A 345 5.51 21.92 -0.81
CA ALA A 345 6.66 22.52 -1.49
C ALA A 345 7.74 21.49 -1.84
N ALA A 346 8.01 20.53 -0.94
CA ALA A 346 8.94 19.45 -1.21
C ALA A 346 8.43 18.51 -2.30
N PHE A 347 7.11 18.24 -2.35
CA PHE A 347 6.52 17.47 -3.45
C PHE A 347 6.76 18.14 -4.79
N HIS A 348 6.50 19.45 -4.90
CA HIS A 348 6.74 20.20 -6.11
C HIS A 348 8.22 20.17 -6.51
N ALA A 349 9.14 20.44 -5.58
CA ALA A 349 10.56 20.42 -5.87
C ALA A 349 11.03 19.07 -6.44
N ARG A 350 10.59 17.97 -5.85
CA ARG A 350 10.92 16.62 -6.32
C ARG A 350 10.25 16.27 -7.66
N ARG A 351 8.99 16.70 -7.87
CA ARG A 351 8.31 16.58 -9.16
C ARG A 351 9.08 17.32 -10.24
N ASP A 352 9.45 18.58 -9.96
CA ASP A 352 10.11 19.45 -10.92
C ASP A 352 11.53 18.94 -11.28
N GLU A 353 12.20 18.25 -10.36
CA GLU A 353 13.44 17.52 -10.61
C GLU A 353 13.25 16.40 -11.65
N ILE A 354 12.10 15.69 -11.63
CA ILE A 354 11.76 14.67 -12.64
C ILE A 354 11.35 15.34 -13.97
N VAL A 355 10.51 16.35 -13.91
CA VAL A 355 9.96 17.04 -15.09
C VAL A 355 11.05 17.74 -15.87
N GLY A 356 11.95 18.44 -15.20
CA GLY A 356 13.04 19.22 -15.80
C GLY A 356 14.23 18.39 -16.27
N HIS A 357 14.27 17.08 -15.96
CA HIS A 357 15.37 16.19 -16.36
C HIS A 357 15.14 15.61 -17.76
N THR A 358 16.23 15.17 -18.41
CA THR A 358 16.17 14.39 -19.66
C THR A 358 17.15 13.24 -19.56
N CYS A 359 16.67 12.04 -19.83
CA CYS A 359 17.47 10.82 -19.82
C CYS A 359 18.14 10.59 -21.17
N PRO A 360 19.33 9.98 -21.19
CA PRO A 360 19.95 9.57 -22.44
C PRO A 360 19.08 8.53 -23.17
N PRO A 361 19.15 8.49 -24.51
CA PRO A 361 18.39 7.54 -25.33
C PRO A 361 18.78 6.08 -25.08
#